data_f47deffb1dd5879d692b11b9e34d4280
#
_entry.id   f47deffb1dd5879d692b11b9e34d4280
#
_cell.length_a   1.000
_cell.length_b   1.000
_cell.length_c   1.000
_cell.angle_alpha   90.00
_cell.angle_beta   90.00
_cell.angle_gamma   90.00
#
_symmetry.space_group_name_H-M   'P 1'
#
loop_
_entity.id
_entity.type
_entity.pdbx_description
1 polymer ?
#
loop_
_entity_poly.entity_id
_entity_poly.type
_entity_poly.pdbx_seq_one_letter_code
_entity_poly.pdbx_strand_id
1 'polypeptide(L)'
;ICTSGSCPNMGECWAEGTATFMILGNICTRSCGFCGVKTGRPGNVDWEEPEKVARSIKIMKIKHAVITSVDRDDLKDMGSIIWSETIKAIRRLNPATTLETLIPDFQGNHININRIVEASPEVVSHNLETVRRLTREVRIQAKYDQSLEVLRYLKEMGVNRTKSGIMLGLGEREEEVIETLYDLRKAEVDLSLIHISEPTRPID
;
A
#
# COMPACT_ATOMS: atom_id res chain seq x y z
N ILE A 1 8.62 3.97 10.01
CA ILE A 1 7.57 3.22 9.34
C ILE A 1 7.82 1.74 9.37
N CYS A 2 8.96 1.25 8.91
CA CYS A 2 9.34 -0.15 9.19
C CYS A 2 9.29 -0.46 10.69
N THR A 3 9.56 0.52 11.54
CA THR A 3 9.44 0.42 13.02
C THR A 3 7.98 0.36 13.48
N SER A 4 7.07 1.15 12.92
CA SER A 4 5.65 1.16 13.32
C SER A 4 4.91 -0.12 12.93
N GLY A 5 5.35 -0.79 11.87
CA GLY A 5 4.79 -2.07 11.39
C GLY A 5 5.55 -3.30 11.90
N SER A 6 6.56 -3.14 12.78
CA SER A 6 7.39 -4.25 13.30
C SER A 6 7.91 -5.19 12.20
N CYS A 7 8.35 -4.61 11.05
CA CYS A 7 8.77 -5.38 9.90
C CYS A 7 10.01 -6.25 10.21
N PRO A 8 9.95 -7.57 10.03
CA PRO A 8 11.09 -8.46 10.33
C PRO A 8 12.28 -8.22 9.39
N ASN A 9 12.03 -7.75 8.16
CA ASN A 9 13.06 -7.56 7.13
C ASN A 9 13.71 -6.16 7.16
N MET A 10 13.41 -5.33 8.19
CA MET A 10 13.86 -3.94 8.26
C MET A 10 15.39 -3.79 8.13
N GLY A 11 16.14 -4.63 8.84
CA GLY A 11 17.61 -4.56 8.83
C GLY A 11 18.22 -4.84 7.47
N GLU A 12 17.74 -5.87 6.79
CA GLU A 12 18.19 -6.28 5.46
C GLU A 12 17.84 -5.22 4.41
N CYS A 13 16.57 -4.79 4.37
CA CYS A 13 16.11 -3.76 3.44
C CYS A 13 16.91 -2.45 3.59
N TRP A 14 17.18 -2.02 4.82
CA TRP A 14 17.93 -0.79 5.04
C TRP A 14 19.40 -0.92 4.62
N ALA A 15 20.01 -2.08 4.85
CA ALA A 15 21.38 -2.36 4.39
C ALA A 15 21.49 -2.30 2.86
N GLU A 16 20.46 -2.70 2.13
CA GLU A 16 20.39 -2.64 0.68
C GLU A 16 19.98 -1.27 0.12
N GLY A 17 19.61 -0.32 0.97
CA GLY A 17 19.16 1.01 0.59
C GLY A 17 17.68 1.08 0.21
N THR A 18 16.87 0.15 0.70
CA THR A 18 15.40 0.15 0.57
C THR A 18 14.75 0.58 1.88
N ALA A 19 13.79 1.48 1.84
CA ALA A 19 13.00 1.87 3.01
C ALA A 19 11.55 2.16 2.68
N THR A 20 10.67 1.83 3.62
CA THR A 20 9.23 2.11 3.53
C THR A 20 8.87 3.34 4.35
N PHE A 21 8.13 4.26 3.77
CA PHE A 21 7.61 5.46 4.41
C PHE A 21 6.09 5.41 4.41
N MET A 22 5.48 5.70 5.57
CA MET A 22 4.04 5.79 5.71
C MET A 22 3.65 7.27 5.79
N ILE A 23 2.76 7.71 4.96
CA ILE A 23 2.26 9.08 4.88
C ILE A 23 0.85 9.19 5.43
N LEU A 24 0.34 10.44 5.53
CA LEU A 24 -0.99 10.79 6.03
C LEU A 24 -1.17 10.55 7.54
N GLY A 25 -0.04 10.48 8.28
CA GLY A 25 -0.03 10.35 9.73
C GLY A 25 0.07 8.91 10.23
N ASN A 26 -0.37 8.67 11.46
CA ASN A 26 -0.22 7.41 12.19
C ASN A 26 -1.52 6.86 12.76
N ILE A 27 -2.66 7.41 12.38
CA ILE A 27 -4.00 6.95 12.76
C ILE A 27 -4.77 6.64 11.48
N CYS A 28 -5.28 5.42 11.36
CA CYS A 28 -6.02 4.95 10.20
C CYS A 28 -7.53 5.02 10.46
N THR A 29 -8.32 5.35 9.45
CA THR A 29 -9.79 5.30 9.53
C THR A 29 -10.33 3.88 9.45
N ARG A 30 -9.51 2.90 9.04
CA ARG A 30 -9.89 1.49 8.91
C ARG A 30 -9.21 0.60 9.96
N SER A 31 -9.86 -0.53 10.28
CA SER A 31 -9.42 -1.49 11.29
C SER A 31 -9.18 -2.87 10.68
N CYS A 32 -8.06 -3.05 10.00
CA CYS A 32 -7.67 -4.36 9.49
C CYS A 32 -7.11 -5.24 10.63
N GLY A 33 -7.57 -6.49 10.74
CA GLY A 33 -7.25 -7.37 11.87
C GLY A 33 -5.77 -7.72 12.02
N PHE A 34 -5.00 -7.68 10.94
CA PHE A 34 -3.55 -7.94 10.93
C PHE A 34 -2.68 -6.69 11.16
N CYS A 35 -3.28 -5.49 11.10
CA CYS A 35 -2.51 -4.25 11.06
C CYS A 35 -2.24 -3.70 12.47
N GLY A 36 -0.98 -3.40 12.76
CA GLY A 36 -0.57 -2.78 14.03
C GLY A 36 -0.79 -1.26 14.10
N VAL A 37 -1.28 -0.62 13.03
CA VAL A 37 -1.54 0.81 13.00
C VAL A 37 -2.78 1.14 13.83
N LYS A 38 -2.70 2.20 14.63
CA LYS A 38 -3.81 2.65 15.48
C LYS A 38 -5.01 3.08 14.65
N THR A 39 -6.18 2.50 14.93
CA THR A 39 -7.45 2.90 14.34
C THR A 39 -8.08 4.07 15.12
N GLY A 40 -8.68 5.04 14.43
CA GLY A 40 -9.35 6.15 15.07
C GLY A 40 -9.68 7.30 14.13
N ARG A 41 -9.88 8.48 14.70
CA ARG A 41 -10.01 9.74 13.95
C ARG A 41 -8.62 10.36 13.75
N PRO A 42 -8.14 10.44 12.50
CA PRO A 42 -6.89 11.13 12.21
C PRO A 42 -6.99 12.65 12.47
N GLY A 43 -5.87 13.27 12.74
CA GLY A 43 -5.77 14.73 12.80
C GLY A 43 -5.75 15.40 11.43
N ASN A 44 -5.43 16.69 11.44
CA ASN A 44 -5.29 17.47 10.20
C ASN A 44 -4.17 16.91 9.32
N VAL A 45 -4.30 17.12 8.02
CA VAL A 45 -3.28 16.76 7.04
C VAL A 45 -2.07 17.68 7.20
N ASP A 46 -0.88 17.11 7.24
CA ASP A 46 0.39 17.87 7.19
C ASP A 46 0.76 18.11 5.71
N TRP A 47 0.49 19.28 5.21
CA TRP A 47 0.81 19.68 3.84
C TRP A 47 2.31 19.80 3.54
N GLU A 48 3.17 19.80 4.56
CA GLU A 48 4.62 19.74 4.41
C GLU A 48 5.18 18.31 4.39
N GLU A 49 4.36 17.30 4.68
CA GLU A 49 4.77 15.89 4.71
C GLU A 49 5.44 15.43 3.41
N PRO A 50 4.96 15.78 2.20
CA PRO A 50 5.61 15.44 0.93
C PRO A 50 7.09 15.85 0.88
N GLU A 51 7.38 17.09 1.25
CA GLU A 51 8.75 17.62 1.27
C GLU A 51 9.61 16.96 2.37
N LYS A 52 9.04 16.73 3.54
CA LYS A 52 9.72 16.06 4.66
C LYS A 52 10.14 14.64 4.29
N VAL A 53 9.25 13.89 3.63
CA VAL A 53 9.53 12.52 3.14
C VAL A 53 10.63 12.55 2.08
N ALA A 54 10.51 13.41 1.08
CA ALA A 54 11.50 13.51 0.01
C ALA A 54 12.89 13.91 0.51
N ARG A 55 12.98 14.83 1.50
CA ARG A 55 14.24 15.17 2.17
C ARG A 55 14.81 14.02 2.98
N SER A 56 13.97 13.26 3.68
CA SER A 56 14.39 12.09 4.46
C SER A 56 15.02 11.03 3.55
N ILE A 57 14.40 10.73 2.42
CA ILE A 57 14.92 9.82 1.38
C ILE A 57 16.31 10.29 0.92
N LYS A 58 16.48 11.59 0.68
CA LYS A 58 17.75 12.18 0.24
C LYS A 58 18.85 12.05 1.30
N ILE A 59 18.54 12.39 2.54
CA ILE A 59 19.49 12.31 3.67
C ILE A 59 19.91 10.86 3.90
N MET A 60 18.97 9.93 3.86
CA MET A 60 19.23 8.49 4.04
C MET A 60 19.86 7.82 2.82
N LYS A 61 19.97 8.53 1.68
CA LYS A 61 20.50 8.01 0.41
C LYS A 61 19.77 6.73 -0.05
N ILE A 62 18.46 6.71 0.09
CA ILE A 62 17.62 5.57 -0.29
C ILE A 62 17.65 5.36 -1.80
N LYS A 63 17.92 4.14 -2.24
CA LYS A 63 17.94 3.73 -3.65
C LYS A 63 16.54 3.34 -4.15
N HIS A 64 15.77 2.67 -3.27
CA HIS A 64 14.40 2.24 -3.55
C HIS A 64 13.49 2.63 -2.38
N ALA A 65 12.54 3.52 -2.64
CA ALA A 65 11.59 3.97 -1.64
C ALA A 65 10.21 3.33 -1.86
N VAL A 66 9.67 2.71 -0.82
CA VAL A 66 8.29 2.24 -0.80
C VAL A 66 7.46 3.25 -0.01
N ILE A 67 6.44 3.81 -0.63
CA ILE A 67 5.50 4.70 0.04
C ILE A 67 4.21 3.94 0.32
N THR A 68 3.74 4.02 1.53
CA THR A 68 2.42 3.53 1.95
C THR A 68 1.70 4.59 2.76
N SER A 69 0.45 4.39 3.09
CA SER A 69 -0.29 5.33 3.94
C SER A 69 -1.23 4.63 4.91
N VAL A 70 -1.71 5.39 5.88
CA VAL A 70 -2.97 5.08 6.55
C VAL A 70 -4.13 5.37 5.60
N ASP A 71 -5.28 4.71 5.77
CA ASP A 71 -6.51 5.10 5.07
C ASP A 71 -7.06 6.40 5.68
N ARG A 72 -7.55 7.28 4.82
CA ARG A 72 -8.14 8.58 5.15
C ARG A 72 -9.52 8.73 4.51
N ASP A 73 -10.41 7.77 4.80
CA ASP A 73 -11.81 7.81 4.32
C ASP A 73 -12.59 9.03 4.84
N ASP A 74 -12.02 9.76 5.82
CA ASP A 74 -12.52 11.03 6.35
C ASP A 74 -12.29 12.22 5.41
N LEU A 75 -11.36 12.11 4.46
CA LEU A 75 -11.07 13.16 3.49
C LEU A 75 -11.85 12.95 2.18
N LYS A 76 -12.27 14.05 1.54
CA LYS A 76 -12.99 13.99 0.26
C LYS A 76 -12.18 13.34 -0.87
N ASP A 77 -10.87 13.57 -0.86
CA ASP A 77 -9.91 13.02 -1.81
C ASP A 77 -9.20 11.76 -1.28
N MET A 78 -9.60 11.28 -0.10
CA MET A 78 -8.99 10.11 0.57
C MET A 78 -7.46 10.20 0.69
N GLY A 79 -6.92 11.42 0.70
CA GLY A 79 -5.49 11.70 0.79
C GLY A 79 -4.73 11.62 -0.53
N SER A 80 -5.40 11.40 -1.66
CA SER A 80 -4.74 11.22 -2.97
C SER A 80 -3.94 12.43 -3.44
N ILE A 81 -4.27 13.65 -2.98
CA ILE A 81 -3.48 14.85 -3.25
C ILE A 81 -2.11 14.75 -2.58
N ILE A 82 -2.07 14.40 -1.28
CA ILE A 82 -0.80 14.20 -0.55
C ILE A 82 0.03 13.09 -1.19
N TRP A 83 -0.61 12.02 -1.63
CA TRP A 83 0.04 10.95 -2.38
C TRP A 83 0.75 11.48 -3.62
N SER A 84 0.02 12.19 -4.48
CA SER A 84 0.56 12.76 -5.73
C SER A 84 1.71 13.73 -5.44
N GLU A 85 1.54 14.65 -4.49
CA GLU A 85 2.57 15.61 -4.12
C GLU A 85 3.81 14.94 -3.50
N THR A 86 3.63 13.85 -2.74
CA THR A 86 4.75 13.05 -2.19
C THR A 86 5.58 12.43 -3.32
N ILE A 87 4.92 11.78 -4.29
CA ILE A 87 5.60 11.18 -5.45
C ILE A 87 6.37 12.25 -6.23
N LYS A 88 5.74 13.39 -6.54
CA LYS A 88 6.37 14.50 -7.25
C LYS A 88 7.56 15.09 -6.49
N ALA A 89 7.43 15.29 -5.17
CA ALA A 89 8.52 15.80 -4.35
C ALA A 89 9.71 14.83 -4.30
N ILE A 90 9.45 13.52 -4.18
CA ILE A 90 10.50 12.50 -4.24
C ILE A 90 11.22 12.54 -5.59
N ARG A 91 10.48 12.54 -6.69
CA ARG A 91 11.04 12.62 -8.05
C ARG A 91 11.95 13.83 -8.24
N ARG A 92 11.49 14.99 -7.78
CA ARG A 92 12.23 16.25 -7.90
C ARG A 92 13.53 16.26 -7.09
N LEU A 93 13.50 15.76 -5.85
CA LEU A 93 14.66 15.79 -4.95
C LEU A 93 15.58 14.57 -5.07
N ASN A 94 15.08 13.44 -5.57
CA ASN A 94 15.75 12.16 -5.64
C ASN A 94 15.54 11.47 -7.01
N PRO A 95 15.98 12.05 -8.12
CA PRO A 95 15.66 11.54 -9.47
C PRO A 95 16.22 10.14 -9.77
N ALA A 96 17.20 9.68 -9.00
CA ALA A 96 17.79 8.34 -9.15
C ALA A 96 17.13 7.28 -8.22
N THR A 97 16.25 7.70 -7.31
CA THR A 97 15.55 6.78 -6.42
C THR A 97 14.35 6.16 -7.15
N THR A 98 14.27 4.83 -7.20
CA THR A 98 13.09 4.14 -7.71
C THR A 98 11.97 4.15 -6.66
N LEU A 99 10.71 4.19 -7.12
CA LEU A 99 9.57 4.42 -6.27
C LEU A 99 8.49 3.36 -6.46
N GLU A 100 8.15 2.67 -5.38
CA GLU A 100 6.97 1.83 -5.26
C GLU A 100 5.93 2.55 -4.39
N THR A 101 4.66 2.46 -4.78
CA THR A 101 3.54 3.02 -4.01
C THR A 101 2.58 1.90 -3.65
N LEU A 102 2.43 1.61 -2.34
CA LEU A 102 1.42 0.69 -1.83
C LEU A 102 0.18 1.50 -1.43
N ILE A 103 -0.74 1.64 -2.36
CA ILE A 103 -1.90 2.52 -2.25
C ILE A 103 -3.10 1.85 -1.55
N PRO A 104 -3.96 2.63 -0.87
CA PRO A 104 -5.29 2.17 -0.48
C PRO A 104 -6.19 1.97 -1.72
N ASP A 105 -7.37 1.39 -1.52
CA ASP A 105 -8.32 1.19 -2.63
C ASP A 105 -9.03 2.48 -3.09
N PHE A 106 -8.86 3.60 -2.37
CA PHE A 106 -9.58 4.87 -2.60
C PHE A 106 -11.08 4.67 -2.84
N GLN A 107 -11.66 3.62 -2.24
CA GLN A 107 -13.06 3.19 -2.45
C GLN A 107 -13.44 3.02 -3.95
N GLY A 108 -12.47 2.69 -4.80
CA GLY A 108 -12.64 2.57 -6.26
C GLY A 108 -12.79 3.90 -7.00
N ASN A 109 -12.48 5.04 -6.35
CA ASN A 109 -12.61 6.34 -7.00
C ASN A 109 -11.50 6.58 -8.02
N HIS A 110 -11.84 6.53 -9.30
CA HIS A 110 -10.91 6.68 -10.41
C HIS A 110 -10.17 8.03 -10.41
N ILE A 111 -10.80 9.12 -9.98
CA ILE A 111 -10.15 10.45 -9.90
C ILE A 111 -8.96 10.40 -8.93
N ASN A 112 -9.13 9.73 -7.80
CA ASN A 112 -8.07 9.59 -6.81
C ASN A 112 -6.96 8.65 -7.28
N ILE A 113 -7.31 7.54 -7.94
CA ILE A 113 -6.35 6.60 -8.51
C ILE A 113 -5.54 7.26 -9.62
N ASN A 114 -6.19 8.03 -10.50
CA ASN A 114 -5.52 8.74 -11.59
C ASN A 114 -4.44 9.71 -11.11
N ARG A 115 -4.63 10.36 -9.96
CA ARG A 115 -3.58 11.22 -9.37
C ARG A 115 -2.28 10.45 -9.10
N ILE A 116 -2.39 9.17 -8.72
CA ILE A 116 -1.22 8.32 -8.51
C ILE A 116 -0.59 7.94 -9.85
N VAL A 117 -1.41 7.53 -10.81
CA VAL A 117 -0.95 7.16 -12.16
C VAL A 117 -0.24 8.33 -12.83
N GLU A 118 -0.82 9.52 -12.80
CA GLU A 118 -0.24 10.75 -13.37
C GLU A 118 1.08 11.16 -12.69
N ALA A 119 1.23 10.88 -11.40
CA ALA A 119 2.49 11.10 -10.69
C ALA A 119 3.58 10.08 -11.06
N SER A 120 3.22 8.99 -11.74
CA SER A 120 4.10 8.07 -12.46
C SER A 120 5.18 7.36 -11.60
N PRO A 121 4.82 6.63 -10.53
CA PRO A 121 5.78 5.77 -9.83
C PRO A 121 6.15 4.55 -10.70
N GLU A 122 7.30 3.90 -10.43
CA GLU A 122 7.74 2.72 -11.18
C GLU A 122 6.86 1.50 -10.92
N VAL A 123 6.37 1.37 -9.68
CA VAL A 123 5.49 0.26 -9.27
C VAL A 123 4.31 0.82 -8.50
N VAL A 124 3.11 0.40 -8.85
CA VAL A 124 1.90 0.66 -8.06
C VAL A 124 1.40 -0.65 -7.49
N SER A 125 1.36 -0.71 -6.17
CA SER A 125 0.93 -1.88 -5.40
C SER A 125 -0.41 -1.61 -4.73
N HIS A 126 -1.29 -2.60 -4.76
CA HIS A 126 -2.48 -2.66 -3.93
C HIS A 126 -2.71 -4.10 -3.49
N ASN A 127 -2.67 -4.38 -2.19
CA ASN A 127 -2.74 -5.73 -1.68
C ASN A 127 -4.18 -6.23 -1.50
N LEU A 128 -4.42 -7.50 -1.87
CA LEU A 128 -5.64 -8.23 -1.49
C LEU A 128 -5.61 -8.64 -0.01
N GLU A 129 -4.44 -8.84 0.54
CA GLU A 129 -4.13 -9.24 1.92
C GLU A 129 -4.57 -10.67 2.28
N THR A 130 -5.75 -11.10 1.82
CA THR A 130 -6.28 -12.44 2.10
C THR A 130 -7.22 -12.90 0.99
N VAL A 131 -7.72 -14.15 1.10
CA VAL A 131 -8.67 -14.75 0.18
C VAL A 131 -10.06 -14.13 0.30
N ARG A 132 -10.89 -14.29 -0.73
CA ARG A 132 -12.24 -13.71 -0.84
C ARG A 132 -13.10 -13.94 0.41
N ARG A 133 -13.16 -15.18 0.90
CA ARG A 133 -13.99 -15.54 2.06
C ARG A 133 -13.60 -14.80 3.32
N LEU A 134 -12.30 -14.65 3.58
CA LEU A 134 -11.77 -14.03 4.78
C LEU A 134 -11.71 -12.50 4.73
N THR A 135 -11.88 -11.88 3.55
CA THR A 135 -11.71 -10.43 3.39
C THR A 135 -12.57 -9.64 4.38
N ARG A 136 -13.83 -10.05 4.61
CA ARG A 136 -14.73 -9.34 5.52
C ARG A 136 -14.31 -9.40 6.98
N GLU A 137 -13.63 -10.48 7.39
CA GLU A 137 -13.14 -10.66 8.75
C GLU A 137 -11.79 -9.95 8.96
N VAL A 138 -10.91 -10.07 7.98
CA VAL A 138 -9.53 -9.58 8.04
C VAL A 138 -9.44 -8.09 7.68
N ARG A 139 -10.25 -7.63 6.73
CA ARG A 139 -10.26 -6.24 6.19
C ARG A 139 -11.69 -5.69 6.20
N ILE A 140 -12.22 -5.39 7.35
CA ILE A 140 -13.65 -5.09 7.60
C ILE A 140 -14.25 -4.08 6.60
N GLN A 141 -13.52 -3.01 6.25
CA GLN A 141 -14.00 -1.94 5.37
C GLN A 141 -13.63 -2.14 3.89
N ALA A 142 -12.69 -3.02 3.58
CA ALA A 142 -12.26 -3.27 2.21
C ALA A 142 -13.10 -4.38 1.56
N LYS A 143 -13.17 -4.35 0.23
CA LYS A 143 -13.90 -5.34 -0.56
C LYS A 143 -12.96 -6.01 -1.53
N TYR A 144 -13.02 -7.34 -1.61
CA TYR A 144 -12.16 -8.15 -2.47
C TYR A 144 -12.29 -7.76 -3.95
N ASP A 145 -13.53 -7.69 -4.47
CA ASP A 145 -13.76 -7.35 -5.87
C ASP A 145 -13.35 -5.92 -6.21
N GLN A 146 -13.55 -4.98 -5.28
CA GLN A 146 -13.09 -3.60 -5.45
C GLN A 146 -11.56 -3.52 -5.51
N SER A 147 -10.85 -4.31 -4.72
CA SER A 147 -9.39 -4.37 -4.78
C SER A 147 -8.89 -4.92 -6.11
N LEU A 148 -9.56 -5.95 -6.67
CA LEU A 148 -9.27 -6.44 -8.02
C LEU A 148 -9.57 -5.40 -9.10
N GLU A 149 -10.65 -4.65 -8.94
CA GLU A 149 -11.02 -3.59 -9.89
C GLU A 149 -9.98 -2.46 -9.90
N VAL A 150 -9.49 -2.05 -8.72
CA VAL A 150 -8.39 -1.08 -8.62
C VAL A 150 -7.16 -1.58 -9.39
N LEU A 151 -6.78 -2.85 -9.23
CA LEU A 151 -5.63 -3.42 -9.92
C LEU A 151 -5.81 -3.47 -11.44
N ARG A 152 -7.01 -3.88 -11.93
CA ARG A 152 -7.34 -3.84 -13.37
C ARG A 152 -7.26 -2.42 -13.91
N TYR A 153 -7.91 -1.49 -13.22
CA TYR A 153 -7.91 -0.09 -13.63
C TYR A 153 -6.50 0.50 -13.73
N LEU A 154 -5.61 0.17 -12.81
CA LEU A 154 -4.20 0.59 -12.90
C LEU A 154 -3.54 0.08 -14.19
N LYS A 155 -3.81 -1.17 -14.61
CA LYS A 155 -3.29 -1.71 -15.87
C LYS A 155 -3.91 -1.02 -17.09
N GLU A 156 -5.22 -0.81 -17.10
CA GLU A 156 -5.92 -0.07 -18.18
C GLU A 156 -5.37 1.35 -18.35
N MET A 157 -4.99 1.99 -17.24
CA MET A 157 -4.37 3.32 -17.27
C MET A 157 -2.87 3.30 -17.63
N GLY A 158 -2.31 2.15 -17.97
CA GLY A 158 -0.95 2.01 -18.47
C GLY A 158 0.14 2.05 -17.40
N VAL A 159 -0.19 1.71 -16.15
CA VAL A 159 0.84 1.56 -15.10
C VAL A 159 1.83 0.47 -15.51
N ASN A 160 3.11 0.82 -15.50
CA ASN A 160 4.17 -0.06 -16.01
C ASN A 160 4.25 -1.39 -15.25
N ARG A 161 4.21 -1.34 -13.91
CA ARG A 161 4.23 -2.53 -13.05
C ARG A 161 3.20 -2.40 -11.95
N THR A 162 2.28 -3.35 -11.91
CA THR A 162 1.33 -3.52 -10.82
C THR A 162 1.78 -4.66 -9.90
N LYS A 163 1.51 -4.51 -8.61
CA LYS A 163 1.89 -5.49 -7.60
C LYS A 163 0.75 -5.70 -6.62
N SER A 164 0.59 -6.93 -6.15
CA SER A 164 -0.34 -7.27 -5.08
C SER A 164 0.30 -8.27 -4.11
N GLY A 165 -0.28 -8.41 -2.92
CA GLY A 165 0.18 -9.35 -1.92
C GLY A 165 -0.98 -9.99 -1.17
N ILE A 166 -0.73 -11.21 -0.68
CA ILE A 166 -1.57 -11.92 0.27
C ILE A 166 -0.73 -12.44 1.42
N MET A 167 -1.32 -12.52 2.59
CA MET A 167 -0.76 -13.18 3.76
C MET A 167 -1.35 -14.57 3.89
N LEU A 168 -0.55 -15.53 4.36
CA LEU A 168 -0.99 -16.87 4.71
C LEU A 168 -0.93 -17.08 6.22
N GLY A 169 -1.79 -17.96 6.72
CA GLY A 169 -1.91 -18.30 8.15
C GLY A 169 -3.14 -17.69 8.82
N LEU A 170 -4.08 -17.11 8.05
CA LEU A 170 -5.30 -16.49 8.55
C LEU A 170 -6.52 -17.44 8.53
N GLY A 171 -6.32 -18.72 8.14
CA GLY A 171 -7.37 -19.72 8.03
C GLY A 171 -7.91 -19.94 6.61
N GLU A 172 -7.15 -19.49 5.61
CA GLU A 172 -7.40 -19.79 4.19
C GLU A 172 -7.18 -21.28 3.88
N ARG A 173 -7.85 -21.77 2.83
CA ARG A 173 -7.62 -23.09 2.27
C ARG A 173 -6.75 -22.96 1.03
N GLU A 174 -6.03 -24.03 0.68
CA GLU A 174 -5.13 -24.05 -0.48
C GLU A 174 -5.85 -23.66 -1.77
N GLU A 175 -7.07 -24.20 -2.00
CA GLU A 175 -7.87 -23.92 -3.19
C GLU A 175 -8.24 -22.44 -3.28
N GLU A 176 -8.52 -21.78 -2.13
CA GLU A 176 -8.86 -20.35 -2.09
C GLU A 176 -7.64 -19.47 -2.41
N VAL A 177 -6.45 -19.90 -2.01
CA VAL A 177 -5.19 -19.22 -2.36
C VAL A 177 -4.96 -19.32 -3.86
N ILE A 178 -5.11 -20.52 -4.44
CA ILE A 178 -4.96 -20.76 -5.88
C ILE A 178 -5.99 -19.93 -6.66
N GLU A 179 -7.25 -19.90 -6.23
CA GLU A 179 -8.29 -19.04 -6.84
C GLU A 179 -7.89 -17.56 -6.81
N THR A 180 -7.40 -17.08 -5.66
CA THR A 180 -6.94 -15.70 -5.50
C THR A 180 -5.79 -15.35 -6.45
N LEU A 181 -4.83 -16.27 -6.65
CA LEU A 181 -3.75 -16.08 -7.62
C LEU A 181 -4.27 -16.05 -9.06
N TYR A 182 -5.26 -16.86 -9.41
CA TYR A 182 -5.93 -16.77 -10.71
C TYR A 182 -6.70 -15.45 -10.90
N ASP A 183 -7.35 -14.94 -9.86
CA ASP A 183 -8.02 -13.65 -9.90
C ASP A 183 -7.03 -12.49 -10.11
N LEU A 184 -5.88 -12.52 -9.44
CA LEU A 184 -4.78 -11.56 -9.68
C LEU A 184 -4.23 -11.65 -11.11
N ARG A 185 -4.08 -12.87 -11.64
CA ARG A 185 -3.64 -13.07 -13.03
C ARG A 185 -4.66 -12.53 -14.04
N LYS A 186 -5.97 -12.74 -13.80
CA LYS A 186 -7.06 -12.16 -14.62
C LYS A 186 -7.11 -10.63 -14.55
N ALA A 187 -6.64 -10.05 -13.42
CA ALA A 187 -6.47 -8.61 -13.26
C ALA A 187 -5.14 -8.09 -13.86
N GLU A 188 -4.40 -8.95 -14.56
CA GLU A 188 -3.12 -8.63 -15.23
C GLU A 188 -2.05 -8.06 -14.29
N VAL A 189 -2.06 -8.51 -13.01
CA VAL A 189 -1.07 -8.10 -12.02
C VAL A 189 0.30 -8.68 -12.38
N ASP A 190 1.31 -7.83 -12.48
CA ASP A 190 2.67 -8.22 -12.92
C ASP A 190 3.44 -8.97 -11.83
N LEU A 191 3.26 -8.59 -10.57
CA LEU A 191 3.97 -9.14 -9.42
C LEU A 191 3.00 -9.51 -8.31
N SER A 192 3.06 -10.74 -7.82
CA SER A 192 2.33 -11.15 -6.64
C SER A 192 3.28 -11.66 -5.55
N LEU A 193 3.07 -11.20 -4.31
CA LEU A 193 3.82 -11.63 -3.15
C LEU A 193 2.93 -12.47 -2.25
N ILE A 194 3.51 -13.53 -1.71
CA ILE A 194 2.91 -14.34 -0.65
C ILE A 194 3.76 -14.14 0.59
N HIS A 195 3.17 -13.57 1.64
CA HIS A 195 3.82 -13.43 2.93
C HIS A 195 3.30 -14.50 3.86
N ILE A 196 4.22 -15.28 4.44
CA ILE A 196 3.90 -16.18 5.55
C ILE A 196 4.16 -15.34 6.80
N SER A 197 3.09 -14.88 7.46
CA SER A 197 3.17 -14.20 8.75
C SER A 197 2.51 -15.08 9.80
N GLU A 198 3.21 -15.32 10.90
CA GLU A 198 2.53 -15.78 12.10
C GLU A 198 1.61 -14.66 12.57
N PRO A 199 0.32 -14.94 12.83
CA PRO A 199 -0.60 -13.92 13.33
C PRO A 199 -0.06 -13.37 14.64
N THR A 200 0.20 -12.08 14.68
CA THR A 200 0.68 -11.39 15.89
C THR A 200 -0.39 -11.26 16.97
N ARG A 201 -1.62 -11.68 16.68
CA ARG A 201 -2.72 -11.88 17.63
C ARG A 201 -3.50 -13.12 17.24
N PRO A 202 -3.87 -14.00 18.21
CA PRO A 202 -4.87 -15.02 17.97
C PRO A 202 -6.15 -14.35 17.49
N ILE A 203 -6.76 -14.89 16.44
CA ILE A 203 -8.12 -14.53 16.04
C ILE A 203 -9.00 -15.40 16.92
N ASP A 204 -9.47 -14.86 18.07
CA ASP A 204 -10.46 -15.48 18.94
C ASP A 204 -11.86 -15.43 18.29
#